data_33b81e108188f83d2c94ae9e6bf7422b
#
_entry.id   33b81e108188f83d2c94ae9e6bf7422b
#
_cell.length_a   1.000
_cell.length_b   1.000
_cell.length_c   1.000
_cell.angle_alpha   90.00
_cell.angle_beta   90.00
_cell.angle_gamma   90.00
#
_symmetry.space_group_name_H-M   'P 1'
#
loop_
_entity.id
_entity.type
_entity.pdbx_description
1 polymer ?
#
loop_
_entity_poly.entity_id
_entity_poly.type
_entity_poly.pdbx_seq_one_letter_code
_entity_poly.pdbx_strand_id
1 'polypeptide(L)'
;MRRSERLAEQLDWHWREHLRPRLDGLTDEEYFWEPVRDCWSIRPRGTSTAPMSGGSGEWTLDYASPDPVPAPVTTIAWRLAHIIVSCLGYRVGWYFGGPDVDFHTFAYAGTADQALSQLDQTYQTWNAGVRGLSDTDLAKPPAGPVEGADPFPMEGLVLHINKELIHHGAEICLLRDLYRWRD
;
A
#
# COMPACT_ATOMS: atom_id res chain seq x y z
N MET A 1 15.29 7.04 23.27
CA MET A 1 14.33 6.69 22.20
C MET A 1 13.93 5.24 22.38
N ARG A 2 12.64 4.96 22.55
CA ARG A 2 12.11 3.61 22.72
C ARG A 2 12.34 2.76 21.44
N ARG A 3 12.25 1.43 21.57
CA ARG A 3 12.42 0.52 20.42
C ARG A 3 11.36 0.76 19.34
N SER A 4 10.09 0.93 19.73
CA SER A 4 8.99 1.25 18.82
C SER A 4 9.19 2.59 18.08
N GLU A 5 9.72 3.59 18.77
CA GLU A 5 10.04 4.88 18.14
C GLU A 5 11.12 4.75 17.05
N ARG A 6 12.15 3.92 17.28
CA ARG A 6 13.21 3.69 16.28
C ARG A 6 12.67 2.97 15.04
N LEU A 7 11.79 1.98 15.24
CA LEU A 7 11.15 1.26 14.13
C LEU A 7 10.23 2.17 13.31
N ALA A 8 9.43 2.98 14.00
CA ALA A 8 8.57 3.96 13.34
C ALA A 8 9.39 5.04 12.62
N GLU A 9 10.48 5.54 13.23
CA GLU A 9 11.31 6.60 12.67
C GLU A 9 12.02 6.21 11.37
N GLN A 10 12.39 4.94 11.20
CA GLN A 10 12.96 4.46 9.93
C GLN A 10 12.02 4.74 8.75
N LEU A 11 10.74 4.34 8.91
CA LEU A 11 9.74 4.55 7.86
C LEU A 11 9.34 6.02 7.76
N ASP A 12 9.18 6.69 8.91
CA ASP A 12 8.74 8.09 8.96
C ASP A 12 9.76 9.04 8.31
N TRP A 13 11.05 8.79 8.52
CA TRP A 13 12.10 9.52 7.82
C TRP A 13 12.02 9.31 6.30
N HIS A 14 11.91 8.05 5.84
CA HIS A 14 11.76 7.72 4.42
C HIS A 14 10.49 8.35 3.83
N TRP A 15 9.39 8.31 4.57
CA TRP A 15 8.12 8.92 4.17
C TRP A 15 8.27 10.42 3.95
N ARG A 16 8.79 11.16 4.93
CA ARG A 16 8.89 12.62 4.88
C ARG A 16 9.93 13.14 3.90
N GLU A 17 11.07 12.48 3.81
CA GLU A 17 12.21 12.99 3.04
C GLU A 17 12.27 12.42 1.62
N HIS A 18 11.70 11.24 1.36
CA HIS A 18 11.87 10.55 0.09
C HIS A 18 10.57 10.23 -0.63
N LEU A 19 9.57 9.63 0.03
CA LEU A 19 8.39 9.14 -0.67
C LEU A 19 7.33 10.22 -0.84
N ARG A 20 6.81 10.77 0.26
CA ARG A 20 5.65 11.67 0.20
C ARG A 20 5.87 12.93 -0.65
N PRO A 21 7.03 13.63 -0.55
CA PRO A 21 7.32 14.77 -1.43
C PRO A 21 7.40 14.37 -2.92
N ARG A 22 7.82 13.15 -3.20
CA ARG A 22 7.84 12.62 -4.58
C ARG A 22 6.45 12.35 -5.15
N LEU A 23 5.41 12.31 -4.32
CA LEU A 23 4.02 12.12 -4.75
C LEU A 23 3.28 13.45 -4.95
N ASP A 24 3.86 14.58 -4.58
CA ASP A 24 3.25 15.89 -4.76
C ASP A 24 3.05 16.20 -6.26
N GLY A 25 1.86 16.73 -6.60
CA GLY A 25 1.49 17.04 -7.98
C GLY A 25 1.27 15.81 -8.87
N LEU A 26 1.03 14.63 -8.29
CA LEU A 26 0.57 13.45 -9.05
C LEU A 26 -0.77 13.79 -9.71
N THR A 27 -0.84 13.70 -11.04
CA THR A 27 -2.07 13.93 -11.81
C THR A 27 -2.82 12.62 -12.05
N ASP A 28 -4.13 12.71 -12.38
CA ASP A 28 -4.93 11.53 -12.72
C ASP A 28 -4.40 10.82 -13.97
N GLU A 29 -3.88 11.57 -14.94
CA GLU A 29 -3.26 11.01 -16.15
C GLU A 29 -2.02 10.18 -15.80
N GLU A 30 -1.16 10.67 -14.89
CA GLU A 30 0.01 9.96 -14.40
C GLU A 30 -0.38 8.76 -13.52
N TYR A 31 -1.39 8.93 -12.67
CA TYR A 31 -1.92 7.90 -11.77
C TYR A 31 -2.39 6.65 -12.52
N PHE A 32 -3.09 6.83 -13.65
CA PHE A 32 -3.60 5.74 -14.48
C PHE A 32 -2.68 5.37 -15.66
N TRP A 33 -1.53 6.02 -15.81
CA TRP A 33 -0.65 5.74 -16.93
C TRP A 33 -0.19 4.29 -16.96
N GLU A 34 -0.34 3.66 -18.12
CA GLU A 34 0.10 2.30 -18.40
C GLU A 34 1.45 2.33 -19.12
N PRO A 35 2.57 2.02 -18.43
CA PRO A 35 3.91 2.03 -19.05
C PRO A 35 4.08 0.97 -20.14
N VAL A 36 3.30 -0.10 -20.06
CA VAL A 36 3.25 -1.17 -21.07
C VAL A 36 1.80 -1.62 -21.26
N ARG A 37 1.53 -2.27 -22.37
CA ARG A 37 0.20 -2.82 -22.67
C ARG A 37 -0.17 -3.90 -21.63
N ASP A 38 -1.45 -4.01 -21.30
CA ASP A 38 -2.02 -5.00 -20.40
C ASP A 38 -1.52 -4.89 -18.93
N CYS A 39 -1.12 -3.68 -18.51
CA CYS A 39 -0.85 -3.40 -17.10
C CYS A 39 -2.07 -3.64 -16.23
N TRP A 40 -1.87 -4.13 -15.01
CA TRP A 40 -2.88 -4.09 -13.97
C TRP A 40 -3.03 -2.68 -13.40
N SER A 41 -4.27 -2.28 -13.18
CA SER A 41 -4.63 -0.92 -12.74
C SER A 41 -5.85 -0.94 -11.81
N ILE A 42 -6.24 0.24 -11.35
CA ILE A 42 -7.59 0.55 -10.89
C ILE A 42 -8.37 0.98 -12.14
N ARG A 43 -9.56 0.41 -12.33
CA ARG A 43 -10.38 0.66 -13.52
C ARG A 43 -11.84 0.97 -13.16
N PRO A 44 -12.55 1.73 -13.98
CA PRO A 44 -14.00 1.83 -13.84
C PRO A 44 -14.64 0.43 -13.84
N ARG A 45 -15.61 0.22 -12.96
CA ARG A 45 -16.26 -1.08 -12.80
C ARG A 45 -16.79 -1.62 -14.14
N GLY A 46 -16.46 -2.87 -14.41
CA GLY A 46 -16.85 -3.56 -15.65
C GLY A 46 -15.96 -3.30 -16.86
N THR A 47 -14.85 -2.56 -16.72
CA THR A 47 -13.89 -2.30 -17.82
C THR A 47 -12.57 -3.06 -17.66
N SER A 48 -12.39 -3.82 -16.58
CA SER A 48 -11.19 -4.64 -16.37
C SER A 48 -11.06 -5.70 -17.45
N THR A 49 -9.82 -5.89 -17.93
CA THR A 49 -9.42 -7.00 -18.81
C THR A 49 -8.63 -8.08 -18.06
N ALA A 50 -8.33 -7.85 -16.79
CA ALA A 50 -7.69 -8.84 -15.93
C ALA A 50 -8.63 -10.05 -15.69
N PRO A 51 -8.09 -11.22 -15.36
CA PRO A 51 -8.91 -12.41 -15.05
C PRO A 51 -9.94 -12.18 -13.94
N MET A 52 -9.63 -11.31 -12.99
CA MET A 52 -10.49 -10.96 -11.86
C MET A 52 -10.38 -9.48 -11.53
N SER A 53 -11.42 -8.93 -10.89
CA SER A 53 -11.41 -7.58 -10.34
C SER A 53 -12.22 -7.50 -9.06
N GLY A 54 -11.80 -6.66 -8.11
CA GLY A 54 -12.44 -6.49 -6.80
C GLY A 54 -12.59 -5.02 -6.40
N GLY A 55 -13.51 -4.76 -5.48
CA GLY A 55 -13.83 -3.43 -4.97
C GLY A 55 -15.34 -3.21 -4.83
N SER A 56 -15.79 -2.33 -3.93
CA SER A 56 -17.22 -2.08 -3.69
C SER A 56 -17.76 -0.86 -4.45
N GLY A 57 -16.89 0.09 -4.84
CA GLY A 57 -17.30 1.36 -5.45
C GLY A 57 -17.40 1.31 -6.99
N GLU A 58 -17.30 2.48 -7.60
CA GLU A 58 -17.27 2.65 -9.06
C GLU A 58 -15.95 2.17 -9.69
N TRP A 59 -14.93 1.99 -8.90
CA TRP A 59 -13.59 1.58 -9.31
C TRP A 59 -13.22 0.22 -8.74
N THR A 60 -12.53 -0.58 -9.53
CA THR A 60 -12.11 -1.93 -9.17
C THR A 60 -10.64 -2.15 -9.43
N LEU A 61 -9.99 -2.97 -8.59
CA LEU A 61 -8.61 -3.39 -8.69
C LEU A 61 -8.49 -4.63 -9.58
N ASP A 62 -7.59 -4.62 -10.54
CA ASP A 62 -7.22 -5.78 -11.36
C ASP A 62 -6.40 -6.78 -10.55
N TYR A 63 -6.76 -8.08 -10.62
CA TYR A 63 -5.98 -9.15 -9.99
C TYR A 63 -6.24 -10.50 -10.66
N ALA A 64 -5.53 -11.54 -10.22
CA ALA A 64 -5.78 -12.93 -10.57
C ALA A 64 -5.50 -13.84 -9.36
N SER A 65 -6.08 -15.03 -9.37
CA SER A 65 -5.75 -16.09 -8.41
C SER A 65 -5.73 -17.44 -9.16
N PRO A 66 -4.60 -18.15 -9.18
CA PRO A 66 -3.29 -17.77 -8.63
C PRO A 66 -2.66 -16.59 -9.36
N ASP A 67 -1.65 -15.97 -8.75
CA ASP A 67 -0.89 -14.91 -9.39
C ASP A 67 -0.23 -15.40 -10.69
N PRO A 68 -0.27 -14.62 -11.79
CA PRO A 68 0.33 -15.02 -13.04
C PRO A 68 1.86 -14.98 -12.97
N VAL A 69 2.47 -15.83 -13.80
CA VAL A 69 3.93 -15.88 -13.98
C VAL A 69 4.22 -15.68 -15.47
N PRO A 70 4.94 -14.60 -15.83
CA PRO A 70 5.48 -13.54 -14.97
C PRO A 70 4.40 -12.64 -14.38
N ALA A 71 4.70 -11.99 -13.25
CA ALA A 71 3.82 -10.99 -12.68
C ALA A 71 3.64 -9.81 -13.64
N PRO A 72 2.42 -9.25 -13.80
CA PRO A 72 2.18 -8.14 -14.69
C PRO A 72 2.83 -6.85 -14.16
N VAL A 73 3.17 -5.95 -15.09
CA VAL A 73 3.49 -4.57 -14.72
C VAL A 73 2.22 -3.90 -14.21
N THR A 74 2.34 -2.97 -13.29
CA THR A 74 1.20 -2.28 -12.68
C THR A 74 1.33 -0.77 -12.82
N THR A 75 0.21 -0.07 -12.78
CA THR A 75 0.16 1.39 -12.76
C THR A 75 0.46 1.94 -11.36
N ILE A 76 0.66 3.26 -11.24
CA ILE A 76 0.73 3.95 -9.94
C ILE A 76 -0.56 3.73 -9.15
N ALA A 77 -1.72 3.76 -9.80
CA ALA A 77 -3.02 3.50 -9.19
C ALA A 77 -3.05 2.15 -8.47
N TRP A 78 -2.61 1.11 -9.14
CA TRP A 78 -2.55 -0.23 -8.56
C TRP A 78 -1.57 -0.32 -7.38
N ARG A 79 -0.37 0.27 -7.53
CA ARG A 79 0.66 0.25 -6.47
C ARG A 79 0.21 1.01 -5.22
N LEU A 80 -0.43 2.18 -5.39
CA LEU A 80 -1.01 2.91 -4.26
C LEU A 80 -2.11 2.11 -3.57
N ALA A 81 -3.02 1.50 -4.34
CA ALA A 81 -4.05 0.62 -3.79
C ALA A 81 -3.48 -0.57 -3.01
N HIS A 82 -2.43 -1.20 -3.53
CA HIS A 82 -1.72 -2.28 -2.86
C HIS A 82 -1.11 -1.83 -1.52
N ILE A 83 -0.43 -0.67 -1.49
CA ILE A 83 0.11 -0.10 -0.25
C ILE A 83 -1.03 0.20 0.75
N ILE A 84 -2.08 0.88 0.29
CA ILE A 84 -3.18 1.35 1.15
C ILE A 84 -3.92 0.17 1.76
N VAL A 85 -4.26 -0.84 0.97
CA VAL A 85 -5.09 -1.96 1.42
C VAL A 85 -4.23 -3.11 1.96
N SER A 86 -3.34 -3.64 1.11
CA SER A 86 -2.65 -4.90 1.41
C SER A 86 -1.46 -4.72 2.36
N CYS A 87 -0.70 -3.61 2.25
CA CYS A 87 0.43 -3.41 3.16
C CYS A 87 -0.01 -2.78 4.48
N LEU A 88 -0.80 -1.73 4.46
CA LEU A 88 -1.16 -0.96 5.65
C LEU A 88 -2.56 -1.28 6.19
N GLY A 89 -3.57 -1.24 5.32
CA GLY A 89 -4.97 -1.23 5.72
C GLY A 89 -5.37 -2.45 6.55
N TYR A 90 -5.03 -3.66 6.10
CA TYR A 90 -5.27 -4.87 6.88
C TYR A 90 -4.67 -4.79 8.29
N ARG A 91 -3.41 -4.33 8.40
CA ARG A 91 -2.69 -4.27 9.68
C ARG A 91 -3.23 -3.17 10.59
N VAL A 92 -3.64 -2.06 10.02
CA VAL A 92 -4.30 -0.97 10.74
C VAL A 92 -5.63 -1.47 11.34
N GLY A 93 -6.44 -2.18 10.56
CA GLY A 93 -7.68 -2.79 11.03
C GLY A 93 -7.43 -3.85 12.10
N TRP A 94 -6.52 -4.78 11.85
CA TRP A 94 -6.27 -5.92 12.74
C TRP A 94 -5.61 -5.55 14.06
N TYR A 95 -4.71 -4.54 14.08
CA TYR A 95 -3.83 -4.33 15.23
C TYR A 95 -3.96 -2.96 15.88
N PHE A 96 -4.49 -1.96 15.17
CA PHE A 96 -4.48 -0.58 15.65
C PHE A 96 -5.87 0.08 15.68
N GLY A 97 -6.94 -0.72 15.61
CA GLY A 97 -8.32 -0.24 15.75
C GLY A 97 -8.80 0.67 14.61
N GLY A 98 -8.15 0.62 13.47
CA GLY A 98 -8.65 1.27 12.25
C GLY A 98 -9.84 0.53 11.64
N PRO A 99 -10.38 1.02 10.52
CA PRO A 99 -11.46 0.35 9.82
C PRO A 99 -11.00 -1.03 9.32
N ASP A 100 -11.91 -1.99 9.35
CA ASP A 100 -11.71 -3.27 8.71
C ASP A 100 -11.79 -3.07 7.19
N VAL A 101 -10.74 -3.48 6.48
CA VAL A 101 -10.66 -3.36 5.03
C VAL A 101 -10.42 -4.73 4.40
N ASP A 102 -11.00 -4.92 3.23
CA ASP A 102 -10.81 -6.09 2.40
C ASP A 102 -10.69 -5.65 0.94
N PHE A 103 -9.74 -6.22 0.20
CA PHE A 103 -9.47 -5.78 -1.17
C PHE A 103 -10.63 -6.03 -2.15
N HIS A 104 -11.52 -6.99 -1.84
CA HIS A 104 -12.73 -7.21 -2.64
C HIS A 104 -13.82 -6.17 -2.39
N THR A 105 -13.82 -5.56 -1.19
CA THR A 105 -14.86 -4.63 -0.76
C THR A 105 -14.37 -3.21 -0.54
N PHE A 106 -13.08 -2.94 -0.73
CA PHE A 106 -12.53 -1.59 -0.60
C PHE A 106 -13.07 -0.65 -1.69
N ALA A 107 -13.37 0.61 -1.31
CA ALA A 107 -13.75 1.66 -2.24
C ALA A 107 -12.48 2.32 -2.82
N TYR A 108 -12.02 1.80 -3.94
CA TYR A 108 -10.80 2.30 -4.59
C TYR A 108 -10.97 3.71 -5.14
N ALA A 109 -9.91 4.48 -5.06
CA ALA A 109 -9.89 5.88 -5.49
C ALA A 109 -9.92 6.00 -7.03
N GLY A 110 -10.81 6.81 -7.54
CA GLY A 110 -10.91 7.14 -8.95
C GLY A 110 -10.07 8.37 -9.37
N THR A 111 -9.32 8.97 -8.44
CA THR A 111 -8.42 10.09 -8.70
C THR A 111 -7.15 9.97 -7.87
N ALA A 112 -6.09 10.62 -8.33
CA ALA A 112 -4.81 10.70 -7.62
C ALA A 112 -4.97 11.33 -6.23
N ASP A 113 -5.70 12.43 -6.13
CA ASP A 113 -5.93 13.16 -4.88
C ASP A 113 -6.66 12.30 -3.84
N GLN A 114 -7.68 11.54 -4.25
CA GLN A 114 -8.37 10.61 -3.37
C GLN A 114 -7.43 9.49 -2.89
N ALA A 115 -6.62 8.93 -3.78
CA ALA A 115 -5.66 7.89 -3.44
C ALA A 115 -4.60 8.40 -2.45
N LEU A 116 -4.06 9.61 -2.66
CA LEU A 116 -3.11 10.23 -1.75
C LEU A 116 -3.73 10.51 -0.38
N SER A 117 -4.99 10.95 -0.33
CA SER A 117 -5.72 11.14 0.93
C SER A 117 -5.90 9.83 1.70
N GLN A 118 -6.29 8.74 1.02
CA GLN A 118 -6.40 7.41 1.61
C GLN A 118 -5.04 6.91 2.11
N LEU A 119 -3.98 7.12 1.33
CA LEU A 119 -2.61 6.74 1.71
C LEU A 119 -2.14 7.48 2.97
N ASP A 120 -2.29 8.81 2.99
CA ASP A 120 -1.87 9.65 4.12
C ASP A 120 -2.59 9.24 5.41
N GLN A 121 -3.90 9.01 5.36
CA GLN A 121 -4.70 8.59 6.51
C GLN A 121 -4.26 7.22 7.04
N THR A 122 -4.09 6.25 6.15
CA THR A 122 -3.73 4.89 6.54
C THR A 122 -2.30 4.84 7.09
N TYR A 123 -1.36 5.58 6.47
CA TYR A 123 0.00 5.74 6.96
C TYR A 123 0.06 6.37 8.35
N GLN A 124 -0.68 7.46 8.59
CA GLN A 124 -0.71 8.13 9.89
C GLN A 124 -1.19 7.18 10.99
N THR A 125 -2.23 6.39 10.72
CA THR A 125 -2.76 5.42 11.68
C THR A 125 -1.75 4.31 11.96
N TRP A 126 -1.09 3.77 10.93
CA TRP A 126 -0.01 2.80 11.08
C TRP A 126 1.14 3.35 11.93
N ASN A 127 1.68 4.52 11.58
CA ASN A 127 2.81 5.13 12.28
C ASN A 127 2.49 5.42 13.75
N ALA A 128 1.30 5.94 14.05
CA ALA A 128 0.83 6.17 15.42
C ALA A 128 0.69 4.85 16.19
N GLY A 129 0.13 3.82 15.58
CA GLY A 129 0.01 2.49 16.17
C GLY A 129 1.36 1.89 16.54
N VAL A 130 2.32 1.89 15.61
CA VAL A 130 3.68 1.38 15.87
C VAL A 130 4.37 2.16 16.99
N ARG A 131 4.27 3.49 17.00
CA ARG A 131 4.84 4.33 18.07
C ARG A 131 4.24 4.02 19.44
N GLY A 132 2.98 3.57 19.51
CA GLY A 132 2.27 3.21 20.74
C GLY A 132 2.68 1.86 21.33
N LEU A 133 3.36 0.97 20.58
CA LEU A 133 3.72 -0.36 21.06
C LEU A 133 4.75 -0.30 22.20
N SER A 134 4.56 -1.15 23.20
CA SER A 134 5.56 -1.41 24.25
C SER A 134 6.60 -2.43 23.77
N ASP A 135 7.74 -2.54 24.47
CA ASP A 135 8.73 -3.57 24.20
C ASP A 135 8.16 -4.99 24.37
N THR A 136 7.18 -5.15 25.27
CA THR A 136 6.47 -6.42 25.46
C THR A 136 5.58 -6.75 24.26
N ASP A 137 4.91 -5.77 23.67
CA ASP A 137 4.07 -5.97 22.47
C ASP A 137 4.94 -6.29 21.27
N LEU A 138 6.06 -5.60 21.11
CA LEU A 138 7.01 -5.85 20.02
C LEU A 138 7.62 -7.26 20.05
N ALA A 139 7.81 -7.82 21.25
CA ALA A 139 8.44 -9.13 21.44
C ALA A 139 7.47 -10.31 21.20
N LYS A 140 6.17 -10.08 21.15
CA LYS A 140 5.13 -11.10 20.99
C LYS A 140 4.59 -11.13 19.56
N PRO A 141 4.07 -12.26 19.10
CA PRO A 141 3.24 -12.29 17.90
C PRO A 141 2.06 -11.31 18.03
N PRO A 142 1.63 -10.65 16.94
CA PRO A 142 0.48 -9.78 16.97
C PRO A 142 -0.79 -10.56 17.37
N ALA A 143 -1.67 -9.91 18.14
CA ALA A 143 -2.95 -10.47 18.54
C ALA A 143 -3.95 -10.25 17.39
N GLY A 144 -4.14 -11.25 16.53
CA GLY A 144 -5.06 -11.13 15.38
C GLY A 144 -4.68 -12.11 14.27
N PRO A 145 -5.18 -11.89 13.06
CA PRO A 145 -4.80 -12.68 11.91
C PRO A 145 -3.27 -12.69 11.73
N VAL A 146 -2.70 -13.86 11.52
CA VAL A 146 -1.25 -14.05 11.34
C VAL A 146 -0.98 -14.36 9.88
N GLU A 147 0.02 -13.70 9.32
CA GLU A 147 0.49 -13.98 7.98
C GLU A 147 1.52 -15.09 7.98
N GLY A 148 1.30 -16.08 7.12
CA GLY A 148 2.20 -17.22 7.00
C GLY A 148 1.96 -18.33 8.02
N ALA A 149 2.79 -19.38 7.94
CA ALA A 149 2.64 -20.59 8.75
C ALA A 149 3.20 -20.44 10.17
N ASP A 150 4.16 -19.54 10.37
CA ASP A 150 4.83 -19.36 11.66
C ASP A 150 4.60 -17.93 12.20
N PRO A 151 4.05 -17.81 13.41
CA PRO A 151 3.87 -16.52 14.05
C PRO A 151 5.25 -15.92 14.39
N PHE A 152 5.55 -14.76 13.81
CA PHE A 152 6.75 -13.98 14.14
C PHE A 152 6.39 -12.80 15.06
N PRO A 153 7.36 -12.25 15.83
CA PRO A 153 7.11 -11.11 16.70
C PRO A 153 6.58 -9.89 15.93
N MET A 154 5.76 -9.07 16.60
CA MET A 154 5.24 -7.82 16.05
C MET A 154 6.36 -6.92 15.49
N GLU A 155 7.54 -6.93 16.08
CA GLU A 155 8.70 -6.22 15.54
C GLU A 155 9.07 -6.70 14.12
N GLY A 156 9.04 -8.00 13.89
CA GLY A 156 9.28 -8.58 12.56
C GLY A 156 8.23 -8.13 11.54
N LEU A 157 6.95 -8.06 11.96
CA LEU A 157 5.89 -7.50 11.13
C LEU A 157 6.13 -6.04 10.80
N VAL A 158 6.49 -5.21 11.78
CA VAL A 158 6.79 -3.78 11.55
C VAL A 158 7.93 -3.63 10.55
N LEU A 159 9.01 -4.39 10.68
CA LEU A 159 10.14 -4.37 9.74
C LEU A 159 9.72 -4.84 8.34
N HIS A 160 8.85 -5.86 8.25
CA HIS A 160 8.31 -6.32 6.98
C HIS A 160 7.49 -5.21 6.29
N ILE A 161 6.56 -4.58 7.00
CA ILE A 161 5.74 -3.51 6.44
C ILE A 161 6.58 -2.28 6.06
N ASN A 162 7.58 -1.90 6.87
CA ASN A 162 8.51 -0.84 6.50
C ASN A 162 9.22 -1.16 5.17
N LYS A 163 9.68 -2.41 5.00
CA LYS A 163 10.31 -2.86 3.76
C LYS A 163 9.33 -2.78 2.57
N GLU A 164 8.09 -3.24 2.74
CA GLU A 164 7.08 -3.21 1.68
C GLU A 164 6.77 -1.77 1.23
N LEU A 165 6.62 -0.85 2.19
CA LEU A 165 6.37 0.56 1.86
C LEU A 165 7.55 1.20 1.11
N ILE A 166 8.77 0.94 1.55
CA ILE A 166 9.98 1.46 0.90
C ILE A 166 10.10 0.87 -0.50
N HIS A 167 9.90 -0.43 -0.65
CA HIS A 167 9.99 -1.13 -1.92
C HIS A 167 8.96 -0.61 -2.94
N HIS A 168 7.68 -0.67 -2.61
CA HIS A 168 6.61 -0.23 -3.51
C HIS A 168 6.59 1.28 -3.72
N GLY A 169 7.00 2.05 -2.71
CA GLY A 169 7.20 3.49 -2.85
C GLY A 169 8.27 3.84 -3.89
N ALA A 170 9.37 3.10 -3.91
CA ALA A 170 10.42 3.27 -4.92
C ALA A 170 9.93 2.92 -6.33
N GLU A 171 9.10 1.87 -6.50
CA GLU A 171 8.47 1.54 -7.78
C GLU A 171 7.56 2.66 -8.28
N ILE A 172 6.76 3.28 -7.40
CA ILE A 172 5.93 4.44 -7.77
C ILE A 172 6.80 5.62 -8.20
N CYS A 173 7.89 5.90 -7.48
CA CYS A 173 8.81 6.97 -7.86
C CYS A 173 9.44 6.72 -9.24
N LEU A 174 9.81 5.46 -9.54
CA LEU A 174 10.32 5.08 -10.85
C LEU A 174 9.27 5.25 -11.94
N LEU A 175 8.02 4.86 -11.71
CA LEU A 175 6.93 5.05 -12.67
C LEU A 175 6.69 6.54 -12.96
N ARG A 176 6.79 7.42 -11.94
CA ARG A 176 6.74 8.87 -12.13
C ARG A 176 7.87 9.39 -13.01
N ASP A 177 9.09 8.91 -12.81
CA ASP A 177 10.22 9.31 -13.63
C ASP A 177 10.03 8.82 -15.08
N LEU A 178 9.59 7.59 -15.30
CA LEU A 178 9.28 7.06 -16.62
C LEU A 178 8.15 7.85 -17.32
N TYR A 179 7.11 8.23 -16.57
CA TYR A 179 6.03 9.06 -17.11
C TYR A 179 6.52 10.42 -17.61
N ARG A 180 7.43 11.07 -16.87
CA ARG A 180 8.01 12.36 -17.26
C ARG A 180 8.84 12.30 -18.54
N TRP A 181 9.48 11.17 -18.79
CA TRP A 181 10.37 10.95 -19.93
C TRP A 181 9.76 10.08 -21.04
N ARG A 182 8.45 9.82 -20.97
CA ARG A 182 7.75 9.15 -22.07
C ARG A 182 7.74 10.03 -23.31
N ASP A 183 7.96 9.42 -24.48
CA ASP A 183 7.86 10.06 -25.80
C ASP A 183 6.39 10.34 -26.17
#